data_3e0b18953aed3c4a1bfec6940acf14c3
#
_entry.id   3e0b18953aed3c4a1bfec6940acf14c3
#
_cell.length_a   1.000
_cell.length_b   1.000
_cell.length_c   1.000
_cell.angle_alpha   90.00
_cell.angle_beta   90.00
_cell.angle_gamma   90.00
#
_symmetry.space_group_name_H-M   'P 1'
#
loop_
_entity.id
_entity.type
_entity.pdbx_description
1 polymer ?
#
loop_
_entity_poly.entity_id
_entity_poly.type
_entity_poly.pdbx_seq_one_letter_code
_entity_poly.pdbx_strand_id
1 'polypeptide(L)'
;MYDVVIIGAGVSGSACARELSKYNLSICVVEKEEDVCCGTSKANSAIVHSGIDCKTGTLMAQMNIRGNEMMDELSKQLDFEFRRNGSLIVCFSDDDMPRLKELYNQGIANGVPGLEILDSKKAHEMEQNLSDEVVAAIYCPTGGIVCPFGMNIAFAENAAANGVEFLFNTEVKEIQKEQAGYILITQNGEIHARCVVNAAGVYADVFHNMVSENKIHITPRRGEYELLDRAAGGIVDKTIFQLPGKYGKGVLVTPTVHGNILIGPT
;
A
#
# COMPACT_ATOMS: atom_id res chain seq x y z
N MET A 1 18.36 25.41 -6.07
CA MET A 1 16.90 25.35 -6.30
C MET A 1 16.62 24.06 -7.06
N TYR A 2 15.79 23.19 -6.52
CA TYR A 2 15.38 21.93 -7.15
C TYR A 2 14.20 22.13 -8.11
N ASP A 3 14.09 21.29 -9.13
CA ASP A 3 12.87 21.22 -9.95
C ASP A 3 11.72 20.63 -9.15
N VAL A 4 12.00 19.57 -8.35
CA VAL A 4 11.01 18.92 -7.51
C VAL A 4 11.58 18.62 -6.13
N VAL A 5 10.85 18.97 -5.08
CA VAL A 5 11.08 18.49 -3.71
C VAL A 5 9.93 17.60 -3.30
N ILE A 6 10.25 16.42 -2.80
CA ILE A 6 9.28 15.43 -2.30
C ILE A 6 9.36 15.39 -0.77
N ILE A 7 8.25 15.60 -0.09
CA ILE A 7 8.17 15.54 1.38
C ILE A 7 7.77 14.14 1.82
N GLY A 8 8.68 13.43 2.46
CA GLY A 8 8.50 12.08 3.00
C GLY A 8 9.13 10.99 2.14
N ALA A 9 9.94 10.13 2.77
CA ALA A 9 10.61 8.98 2.16
C ALA A 9 9.91 7.63 2.48
N GLY A 10 8.60 7.67 2.70
CA GLY A 10 7.75 6.48 2.67
C GLY A 10 7.57 5.95 1.26
N VAL A 11 6.88 4.82 1.10
CA VAL A 11 6.70 4.13 -0.18
C VAL A 11 6.19 5.04 -1.30
N SER A 12 5.28 5.98 -1.01
CA SER A 12 4.74 6.90 -2.01
C SER A 12 5.79 7.91 -2.49
N GLY A 13 6.57 8.49 -1.57
CA GLY A 13 7.62 9.44 -1.92
C GLY A 13 8.77 8.78 -2.64
N SER A 14 9.23 7.61 -2.17
CA SER A 14 10.31 6.84 -2.81
C SER A 14 9.93 6.36 -4.21
N ALA A 15 8.68 5.87 -4.39
CA ALA A 15 8.18 5.48 -5.71
C ALA A 15 8.08 6.69 -6.66
N CYS A 16 7.61 7.84 -6.18
CA CYS A 16 7.54 9.08 -6.95
C CYS A 16 8.94 9.56 -7.35
N ALA A 17 9.89 9.54 -6.41
CA ALA A 17 11.28 9.89 -6.66
C ALA A 17 11.89 9.00 -7.76
N ARG A 18 11.68 7.69 -7.67
CA ARG A 18 12.12 6.73 -8.69
C ARG A 18 11.53 7.04 -10.06
N GLU A 19 10.23 7.27 -10.15
CA GLU A 19 9.60 7.56 -11.44
C GLU A 19 10.09 8.89 -12.04
N LEU A 20 10.27 9.91 -11.21
CA LEU A 20 10.78 11.21 -11.66
C LEU A 20 12.27 11.17 -12.03
N SER A 21 13.07 10.28 -11.42
CA SER A 21 14.50 10.14 -11.74
C SER A 21 14.78 9.66 -13.18
N LYS A 22 13.76 9.21 -13.90
CA LYS A 22 13.84 8.89 -15.34
C LYS A 22 13.97 10.15 -16.23
N TYR A 23 13.76 11.33 -15.68
CA TYR A 23 13.76 12.59 -16.40
C TYR A 23 14.97 13.44 -15.97
N ASN A 24 15.38 14.37 -16.83
CA ASN A 24 16.45 15.30 -16.52
C ASN A 24 15.96 16.43 -15.61
N LEU A 25 15.77 16.10 -14.34
CA LEU A 25 15.27 16.98 -13.28
C LEU A 25 16.20 16.91 -12.07
N SER A 26 16.38 18.04 -11.39
CA SER A 26 16.99 18.08 -10.07
C SER A 26 15.92 17.77 -9.02
N ILE A 27 16.06 16.64 -8.32
CA ILE A 27 15.06 16.11 -7.40
C ILE A 27 15.67 15.92 -6.02
N CYS A 28 14.94 16.34 -4.99
CA CYS A 28 15.30 16.12 -3.60
C CYS A 28 14.12 15.49 -2.85
N VAL A 29 14.41 14.49 -2.03
CA VAL A 29 13.47 13.93 -1.04
C VAL A 29 13.90 14.40 0.34
N VAL A 30 12.98 15.03 1.09
CA VAL A 30 13.21 15.44 2.47
C VAL A 30 12.45 14.51 3.43
N GLU A 31 13.17 13.95 4.41
CA GLU A 31 12.60 13.03 5.40
C GLU A 31 13.00 13.50 6.80
N LYS A 32 12.03 13.55 7.71
CA LYS A 32 12.26 13.99 9.09
C LYS A 32 13.02 12.97 9.93
N GLU A 33 12.87 11.70 9.59
CA GLU A 33 13.52 10.59 10.28
C GLU A 33 14.93 10.34 9.72
N GLU A 34 15.64 9.41 10.35
CA GLU A 34 17.03 9.07 10.02
C GLU A 34 17.17 8.17 8.78
N ASP A 35 16.05 7.59 8.31
CA ASP A 35 16.06 6.64 7.19
C ASP A 35 14.70 6.65 6.46
N VAL A 36 14.64 5.96 5.32
CA VAL A 36 13.41 5.69 4.58
C VAL A 36 12.50 4.72 5.35
N CYS A 37 11.24 4.62 4.96
CA CYS A 37 10.31 3.61 5.49
C CYS A 37 9.97 3.77 7.01
N CYS A 38 10.29 4.87 7.65
CA CYS A 38 10.13 5.03 9.10
C CYS A 38 8.68 5.29 9.56
N GLY A 39 7.76 5.62 8.62
CA GLY A 39 6.35 5.88 8.92
C GLY A 39 5.43 4.67 8.72
N THR A 40 4.24 4.91 8.16
CA THR A 40 3.21 3.88 7.90
C THR A 40 3.70 2.79 6.93
N SER A 41 4.68 3.08 6.08
CA SER A 41 5.23 2.13 5.12
C SER A 41 5.86 0.89 5.77
N LYS A 42 6.34 0.98 7.03
CA LYS A 42 6.83 -0.18 7.82
C LYS A 42 5.76 -0.86 8.65
N ALA A 43 4.58 -0.24 8.82
CA ALA A 43 3.54 -0.68 9.74
C ALA A 43 2.21 -0.88 9.00
N ASN A 44 2.15 -1.94 8.21
CA ASN A 44 0.98 -2.35 7.42
C ASN A 44 0.98 -3.88 7.22
N SER A 45 -0.10 -4.41 6.64
CA SER A 45 -0.24 -5.85 6.38
C SER A 45 0.56 -6.36 5.18
N ALA A 46 1.24 -5.49 4.45
CA ALA A 46 2.08 -5.83 3.29
C ALA A 46 1.35 -6.59 2.16
N ILE A 47 0.05 -6.37 2.05
CA ILE A 47 -0.80 -7.02 1.05
C ILE A 47 -0.86 -6.16 -0.22
N VAL A 48 -0.61 -6.78 -1.35
CA VAL A 48 -0.89 -6.24 -2.68
C VAL A 48 -2.31 -6.65 -3.06
N HIS A 49 -3.26 -5.73 -2.84
CA HIS A 49 -4.68 -5.99 -3.07
C HIS A 49 -5.01 -6.18 -4.56
N SER A 50 -5.98 -7.04 -4.84
CA SER A 50 -6.48 -7.29 -6.20
C SER A 50 -7.34 -6.16 -6.77
N GLY A 51 -7.88 -5.27 -5.92
CA GLY A 51 -8.81 -4.19 -6.33
C GLY A 51 -10.29 -4.54 -6.26
N ILE A 52 -10.63 -5.74 -5.76
CA ILE A 52 -12.00 -6.23 -5.73
C ILE A 52 -12.93 -5.36 -4.86
N ASP A 53 -12.45 -4.84 -3.74
CA ASP A 53 -13.22 -4.11 -2.74
C ASP A 53 -13.27 -2.59 -2.96
N CYS A 54 -12.58 -2.08 -3.99
CA CYS A 54 -12.62 -0.68 -4.34
C CYS A 54 -13.93 -0.31 -5.03
N LYS A 55 -14.51 0.83 -4.63
CA LYS A 55 -15.74 1.33 -5.29
C LYS A 55 -15.50 1.56 -6.78
N THR A 56 -16.30 0.90 -7.61
CA THR A 56 -16.21 0.98 -9.07
C THR A 56 -16.29 2.42 -9.59
N GLY A 57 -15.48 2.72 -10.61
CA GLY A 57 -15.42 4.03 -11.26
C GLY A 57 -14.59 5.08 -10.51
N THR A 58 -14.02 4.75 -9.36
CA THR A 58 -13.14 5.66 -8.62
C THR A 58 -11.68 5.56 -9.08
N LEU A 59 -10.92 6.65 -8.88
CA LEU A 59 -9.49 6.66 -9.10
C LEU A 59 -8.77 5.59 -8.24
N MET A 60 -9.28 5.32 -7.04
CA MET A 60 -8.76 4.28 -6.16
C MET A 60 -8.83 2.89 -6.83
N ALA A 61 -9.97 2.54 -7.45
CA ALA A 61 -10.11 1.26 -8.15
C ALA A 61 -9.13 1.15 -9.32
N GLN A 62 -9.04 2.20 -10.14
CA GLN A 62 -8.13 2.24 -11.29
C GLN A 62 -6.67 2.11 -10.87
N MET A 63 -6.23 2.89 -9.87
CA MET A 63 -4.84 2.88 -9.40
C MET A 63 -4.48 1.58 -8.67
N ASN A 64 -5.44 0.97 -7.95
CA ASN A 64 -5.21 -0.33 -7.30
C ASN A 64 -4.91 -1.43 -8.33
N ILE A 65 -5.74 -1.55 -9.39
CA ILE A 65 -5.52 -2.51 -10.48
C ILE A 65 -4.17 -2.26 -11.15
N ARG A 66 -3.92 -1.01 -11.56
CA ARG A 66 -2.66 -0.66 -12.23
C ARG A 66 -1.44 -0.93 -11.35
N GLY A 67 -1.49 -0.55 -10.07
CA GLY A 67 -0.39 -0.83 -9.13
C GLY A 67 -0.17 -2.32 -8.94
N ASN A 68 -1.24 -3.11 -8.86
CA ASN A 68 -1.16 -4.56 -8.77
C ASN A 68 -0.47 -5.18 -9.99
N GLU A 69 -0.84 -4.76 -11.22
CA GLU A 69 -0.24 -5.23 -12.47
C GLU A 69 1.27 -4.93 -12.56
N MET A 70 1.72 -3.82 -11.97
CA MET A 70 3.12 -3.41 -12.01
C MET A 70 4.03 -4.25 -11.09
N MET A 71 3.49 -4.93 -10.08
CA MET A 71 4.28 -5.55 -9.01
C MET A 71 5.23 -6.63 -9.48
N ASP A 72 4.83 -7.48 -10.44
CA ASP A 72 5.68 -8.57 -10.95
C ASP A 72 6.93 -8.06 -11.66
N GLU A 73 6.77 -6.98 -12.42
CA GLU A 73 7.88 -6.35 -13.14
C GLU A 73 8.77 -5.56 -12.18
N LEU A 74 8.17 -4.76 -11.29
CA LEU A 74 8.89 -3.95 -10.31
C LEU A 74 9.72 -4.82 -9.37
N SER A 75 9.17 -5.93 -8.88
CA SER A 75 9.88 -6.81 -7.96
C SER A 75 11.11 -7.46 -8.61
N LYS A 76 11.04 -7.78 -9.90
CA LYS A 76 12.17 -8.32 -10.67
C LYS A 76 13.21 -7.25 -10.98
N GLN A 77 12.76 -6.04 -11.39
CA GLN A 77 13.67 -4.94 -11.73
C GLN A 77 14.48 -4.44 -10.54
N LEU A 78 13.87 -4.44 -9.36
CA LEU A 78 14.39 -3.82 -8.15
C LEU A 78 14.82 -4.85 -7.08
N ASP A 79 14.63 -6.14 -7.36
CA ASP A 79 15.05 -7.27 -6.51
C ASP A 79 14.51 -7.19 -5.07
N PHE A 80 13.21 -6.89 -4.92
CA PHE A 80 12.54 -6.97 -3.63
C PHE A 80 11.59 -8.17 -3.55
N GLU A 81 11.41 -8.71 -2.33
CA GLU A 81 10.59 -9.90 -2.11
C GLU A 81 9.11 -9.62 -2.33
N PHE A 82 8.53 -10.31 -3.30
CA PHE A 82 7.12 -10.28 -3.65
C PHE A 82 6.64 -11.68 -4.04
N ARG A 83 5.44 -12.05 -3.62
CA ARG A 83 4.82 -13.34 -3.96
C ARG A 83 3.34 -13.17 -4.29
N ARG A 84 2.93 -13.68 -5.46
CA ARG A 84 1.51 -13.82 -5.81
C ARG A 84 0.96 -15.07 -5.16
N ASN A 85 0.55 -14.96 -3.91
CA ASN A 85 -0.04 -16.08 -3.17
C ASN A 85 -1.57 -16.18 -3.38
N GLY A 86 -2.20 -15.17 -3.99
CA GLY A 86 -3.63 -15.08 -4.10
C GLY A 86 -4.32 -14.76 -2.78
N SER A 87 -5.61 -14.44 -2.84
CA SER A 87 -6.43 -14.23 -1.66
C SER A 87 -7.79 -14.92 -1.78
N LEU A 88 -8.33 -15.29 -0.63
CA LEU A 88 -9.67 -15.83 -0.47
C LEU A 88 -10.50 -14.88 0.38
N ILE A 89 -11.70 -14.53 -0.08
CA ILE A 89 -12.68 -13.79 0.72
C ILE A 89 -13.75 -14.80 1.10
N VAL A 90 -13.72 -15.27 2.36
CA VAL A 90 -14.57 -16.36 2.85
C VAL A 90 -15.93 -15.87 3.30
N CYS A 91 -16.94 -16.73 3.09
CA CYS A 91 -18.32 -16.54 3.49
C CYS A 91 -18.71 -17.69 4.41
N PHE A 92 -19.33 -17.38 5.54
CA PHE A 92 -19.70 -18.34 6.60
C PHE A 92 -21.19 -18.67 6.64
N SER A 93 -22.02 -18.05 5.78
CA SER A 93 -23.46 -18.28 5.78
C SER A 93 -24.03 -18.19 4.37
N ASP A 94 -24.99 -19.06 4.07
CA ASP A 94 -25.78 -18.97 2.83
C ASP A 94 -26.56 -17.65 2.74
N ASP A 95 -26.93 -17.05 3.87
CA ASP A 95 -27.59 -15.74 3.91
C ASP A 95 -26.70 -14.60 3.41
N ASP A 96 -25.39 -14.76 3.49
CA ASP A 96 -24.41 -13.77 3.00
C ASP A 96 -24.02 -13.98 1.51
N MET A 97 -24.49 -15.05 0.86
CA MET A 97 -24.20 -15.31 -0.55
C MET A 97 -24.60 -14.19 -1.52
N PRO A 98 -25.69 -13.44 -1.31
CA PRO A 98 -26.00 -12.28 -2.14
C PRO A 98 -24.90 -11.21 -2.08
N ARG A 99 -24.36 -10.93 -0.89
CA ARG A 99 -23.26 -9.97 -0.67
C ARG A 99 -21.95 -10.45 -1.29
N LEU A 100 -21.66 -11.74 -1.18
CA LEU A 100 -20.50 -12.34 -1.84
C LEU A 100 -20.58 -12.14 -3.36
N LYS A 101 -21.75 -12.37 -3.97
CA LYS A 101 -21.98 -12.15 -5.40
C LYS A 101 -21.89 -10.69 -5.80
N GLU A 102 -22.39 -9.78 -4.97
CA GLU A 102 -22.28 -8.34 -5.19
C GLU A 102 -20.81 -7.91 -5.23
N LEU A 103 -20.00 -8.36 -4.25
CA LEU A 103 -18.56 -8.08 -4.21
C LEU A 103 -17.83 -8.69 -5.41
N TYR A 104 -18.18 -9.91 -5.81
CA TYR A 104 -17.65 -10.54 -7.02
C TYR A 104 -17.95 -9.70 -8.27
N ASN A 105 -19.19 -9.28 -8.46
CA ASN A 105 -19.59 -8.44 -9.59
C ASN A 105 -18.88 -7.08 -9.59
N GLN A 106 -18.67 -6.49 -8.41
CA GLN A 106 -17.88 -5.27 -8.27
C GLN A 106 -16.42 -5.50 -8.73
N GLY A 107 -15.81 -6.61 -8.36
CA GLY A 107 -14.46 -6.97 -8.81
C GLY A 107 -14.38 -7.15 -10.33
N ILE A 108 -15.37 -7.80 -10.94
CA ILE A 108 -15.47 -7.92 -12.40
C ILE A 108 -15.60 -6.52 -13.05
N ALA A 109 -16.47 -5.66 -12.50
CA ALA A 109 -16.66 -4.30 -13.00
C ALA A 109 -15.39 -3.42 -12.83
N ASN A 110 -14.56 -3.70 -11.84
CA ASN A 110 -13.27 -3.05 -11.65
C ASN A 110 -12.18 -3.59 -12.59
N GLY A 111 -12.42 -4.72 -13.27
CA GLY A 111 -11.45 -5.35 -14.17
C GLY A 111 -10.46 -6.29 -13.49
N VAL A 112 -10.76 -6.80 -12.28
CA VAL A 112 -9.91 -7.79 -11.60
C VAL A 112 -9.91 -9.10 -12.40
N PRO A 113 -8.77 -9.57 -12.91
CA PRO A 113 -8.74 -10.78 -13.73
C PRO A 113 -8.80 -12.05 -12.90
N GLY A 114 -9.39 -13.10 -13.45
CA GLY A 114 -9.34 -14.46 -12.90
C GLY A 114 -10.14 -14.69 -11.63
N LEU A 115 -11.09 -13.80 -11.28
CA LEU A 115 -11.97 -14.00 -10.13
C LEU A 115 -12.82 -15.24 -10.30
N GLU A 116 -12.94 -16.04 -9.23
CA GLU A 116 -13.79 -17.22 -9.21
C GLU A 116 -14.57 -17.30 -7.88
N ILE A 117 -15.85 -17.66 -7.94
CA ILE A 117 -16.61 -18.05 -6.74
C ILE A 117 -16.41 -19.55 -6.55
N LEU A 118 -15.85 -19.93 -5.43
CA LEU A 118 -15.60 -21.30 -5.01
C LEU A 118 -16.70 -21.76 -4.06
N ASP A 119 -17.14 -23.00 -4.21
CA ASP A 119 -17.90 -23.72 -3.17
C ASP A 119 -16.98 -24.10 -2.00
N SER A 120 -17.57 -24.56 -0.89
CA SER A 120 -16.84 -24.97 0.31
C SER A 120 -15.73 -25.98 -0.01
N LYS A 121 -16.04 -27.00 -0.84
CA LYS A 121 -15.09 -28.06 -1.18
C LYS A 121 -13.84 -27.51 -1.88
N LYS A 122 -14.04 -26.74 -2.95
CA LYS A 122 -12.93 -26.11 -3.69
C LYS A 122 -12.13 -25.13 -2.83
N ALA A 123 -12.80 -24.38 -1.95
CA ALA A 123 -12.12 -23.47 -1.03
C ALA A 123 -11.18 -24.24 -0.10
N HIS A 124 -11.62 -25.37 0.47
CA HIS A 124 -10.79 -26.24 1.33
C HIS A 124 -9.70 -27.00 0.54
N GLU A 125 -9.93 -27.36 -0.71
CA GLU A 125 -8.87 -27.92 -1.58
C GLU A 125 -7.75 -26.90 -1.81
N MET A 126 -8.08 -25.60 -1.87
CA MET A 126 -7.12 -24.51 -2.08
C MET A 126 -6.42 -24.08 -0.78
N GLU A 127 -7.12 -24.13 0.36
CA GLU A 127 -6.62 -23.77 1.68
C GLU A 127 -7.19 -24.70 2.74
N GLN A 128 -6.41 -25.71 3.13
CA GLN A 128 -6.89 -26.85 3.94
C GLN A 128 -7.24 -26.48 5.38
N ASN A 129 -6.70 -25.38 5.90
CA ASN A 129 -6.90 -24.95 7.28
C ASN A 129 -8.03 -23.91 7.43
N LEU A 130 -8.92 -23.80 6.43
CA LEU A 130 -10.15 -23.01 6.60
C LEU A 130 -11.06 -23.67 7.63
N SER A 131 -11.88 -22.85 8.30
CA SER A 131 -12.94 -23.35 9.18
C SER A 131 -13.98 -24.17 8.40
N ASP A 132 -14.47 -25.26 8.97
CA ASP A 132 -15.56 -26.08 8.41
C ASP A 132 -16.87 -25.29 8.20
N GLU A 133 -16.99 -24.11 8.83
CA GLU A 133 -18.12 -23.19 8.65
C GLU A 133 -18.08 -22.41 7.33
N VAL A 134 -16.98 -22.48 6.55
CA VAL A 134 -16.88 -21.78 5.27
C VAL A 134 -17.78 -22.47 4.24
N VAL A 135 -18.82 -21.75 3.79
CA VAL A 135 -19.79 -22.25 2.79
C VAL A 135 -19.37 -21.91 1.36
N ALA A 136 -18.65 -20.78 1.16
CA ALA A 136 -18.17 -20.33 -0.14
C ALA A 136 -17.00 -19.35 0.04
N ALA A 137 -16.26 -19.07 -1.04
CA ALA A 137 -15.24 -18.03 -1.08
C ALA A 137 -15.15 -17.38 -2.46
N ILE A 138 -14.66 -16.12 -2.52
CA ILE A 138 -14.15 -15.56 -3.76
C ILE A 138 -12.63 -15.76 -3.79
N TYR A 139 -12.13 -16.38 -4.82
CA TYR A 139 -10.70 -16.46 -5.10
C TYR A 139 -10.26 -15.29 -5.98
N CYS A 140 -9.21 -14.60 -5.54
CA CYS A 140 -8.58 -13.48 -6.23
C CYS A 140 -7.12 -13.87 -6.55
N PRO A 141 -6.81 -14.39 -7.73
CA PRO A 141 -5.47 -14.89 -8.06
C PRO A 141 -4.40 -13.80 -8.11
N THR A 142 -4.80 -12.55 -8.38
CA THR A 142 -3.89 -11.41 -8.47
C THR A 142 -3.52 -10.81 -7.11
N GLY A 143 -4.10 -11.27 -6.02
CA GLY A 143 -3.66 -10.91 -4.68
C GLY A 143 -2.22 -11.33 -4.43
N GLY A 144 -1.47 -10.57 -3.64
CA GLY A 144 -0.08 -10.88 -3.33
C GLY A 144 0.37 -10.32 -1.99
N ILE A 145 1.56 -10.71 -1.59
CA ILE A 145 2.26 -10.20 -0.41
C ILE A 145 3.66 -9.72 -0.80
N VAL A 146 4.14 -8.69 -0.11
CA VAL A 146 5.42 -8.04 -0.41
C VAL A 146 6.20 -7.77 0.87
N CYS A 147 7.55 -7.68 0.79
CA CYS A 147 8.31 -7.05 1.85
C CYS A 147 8.15 -5.53 1.77
N PRO A 148 7.42 -4.87 2.71
CA PRO A 148 7.18 -3.44 2.61
C PRO A 148 8.46 -2.62 2.83
N PHE A 149 9.39 -3.13 3.63
CA PHE A 149 10.72 -2.56 3.82
C PHE A 149 11.54 -2.65 2.54
N GLY A 150 11.72 -3.88 2.02
CA GLY A 150 12.51 -4.13 0.81
C GLY A 150 12.01 -3.34 -0.38
N MET A 151 10.69 -3.28 -0.60
CA MET A 151 10.10 -2.49 -1.67
C MET A 151 10.40 -0.99 -1.53
N ASN A 152 10.23 -0.42 -0.33
CA ASN A 152 10.48 1.01 -0.11
C ASN A 152 11.96 1.35 -0.27
N ILE A 153 12.86 0.53 0.31
CA ILE A 153 14.31 0.70 0.20
C ILE A 153 14.73 0.62 -1.27
N ALA A 154 14.26 -0.39 -1.99
CA ALA A 154 14.60 -0.57 -3.41
C ALA A 154 14.17 0.62 -4.29
N PHE A 155 13.01 1.21 -4.03
CA PHE A 155 12.60 2.45 -4.72
C PHE A 155 13.54 3.60 -4.39
N ALA A 156 13.90 3.80 -3.13
CA ALA A 156 14.76 4.89 -2.69
C ALA A 156 16.19 4.74 -3.22
N GLU A 157 16.77 3.55 -3.11
CA GLU A 157 18.12 3.25 -3.62
C GLU A 157 18.20 3.43 -5.14
N ASN A 158 17.19 2.96 -5.88
CA ASN A 158 17.14 3.16 -7.33
C ASN A 158 17.02 4.65 -7.68
N ALA A 159 16.20 5.41 -6.97
CA ALA A 159 16.10 6.85 -7.16
C ALA A 159 17.44 7.56 -6.86
N ALA A 160 18.11 7.22 -5.76
CA ALA A 160 19.39 7.78 -5.37
C ALA A 160 20.50 7.44 -6.40
N ALA A 161 20.54 6.19 -6.87
CA ALA A 161 21.47 5.77 -7.93
C ALA A 161 21.27 6.52 -9.25
N ASN A 162 20.07 7.06 -9.48
CA ASN A 162 19.72 7.90 -10.64
C ASN A 162 19.78 9.40 -10.33
N GLY A 163 20.45 9.83 -9.26
CA GLY A 163 20.77 11.21 -8.97
C GLY A 163 19.74 11.98 -8.12
N VAL A 164 18.77 11.29 -7.52
CA VAL A 164 17.88 11.92 -6.52
C VAL A 164 18.63 12.10 -5.21
N GLU A 165 18.61 13.30 -4.65
CA GLU A 165 19.19 13.59 -3.34
C GLU A 165 18.19 13.26 -2.22
N PHE A 166 18.64 12.57 -1.17
CA PHE A 166 17.86 12.29 0.02
C PHE A 166 18.45 13.05 1.22
N LEU A 167 17.65 13.91 1.82
CA LEU A 167 18.00 14.67 3.02
C LEU A 167 17.24 14.11 4.22
N PHE A 168 17.89 13.21 4.95
CA PHE A 168 17.37 12.66 6.21
C PHE A 168 17.55 13.65 7.37
N ASN A 169 16.88 13.39 8.50
CA ASN A 169 16.85 14.27 9.65
C ASN A 169 16.52 15.71 9.24
N THR A 170 15.62 15.87 8.24
CA THR A 170 15.27 17.16 7.65
C THR A 170 13.75 17.33 7.68
N GLU A 171 13.26 17.86 8.79
CA GLU A 171 11.82 18.08 8.99
C GLU A 171 11.39 19.42 8.37
N VAL A 172 10.43 19.37 7.46
CA VAL A 172 9.78 20.58 6.94
C VAL A 172 8.83 21.12 8.01
N LYS A 173 9.03 22.38 8.38
CA LYS A 173 8.21 23.09 9.38
C LYS A 173 7.16 23.99 8.73
N GLU A 174 7.48 24.57 7.60
CA GLU A 174 6.62 25.50 6.87
C GLU A 174 6.89 25.41 5.37
N ILE A 175 5.86 25.65 4.57
CA ILE A 175 5.96 25.83 3.12
C ILE A 175 5.43 27.21 2.78
N GLN A 176 6.26 28.02 2.15
CA GLN A 176 5.91 29.35 1.65
C GLN A 176 5.77 29.29 0.13
N LYS A 177 4.65 29.80 -0.37
CA LYS A 177 4.41 29.86 -1.82
C LYS A 177 4.96 31.17 -2.36
N GLU A 178 5.75 31.09 -3.41
CA GLU A 178 6.29 32.24 -4.14
C GLU A 178 5.76 32.34 -5.57
N GLN A 179 6.12 33.41 -6.29
CA GLN A 179 5.70 33.59 -7.70
C GLN A 179 6.24 32.49 -8.62
N ALA A 180 7.43 31.96 -8.35
CA ALA A 180 8.13 30.99 -9.20
C ALA A 180 8.34 29.62 -8.53
N GLY A 181 7.61 29.31 -7.46
CA GLY A 181 7.77 28.03 -6.78
C GLY A 181 7.45 28.08 -5.30
N TYR A 182 8.28 27.41 -4.51
CA TYR A 182 8.07 27.22 -3.07
C TYR A 182 9.39 27.31 -2.32
N ILE A 183 9.32 27.80 -1.08
CA ILE A 183 10.39 27.70 -0.08
C ILE A 183 9.90 26.76 1.02
N LEU A 184 10.66 25.71 1.29
CA LEU A 184 10.45 24.80 2.41
C LEU A 184 11.39 25.22 3.54
N ILE A 185 10.83 25.63 4.66
CA ILE A 185 11.58 25.99 5.87
C ILE A 185 11.79 24.70 6.68
N THR A 186 13.05 24.36 6.92
CA THR A 186 13.44 23.18 7.71
C THR A 186 14.30 23.60 8.91
N GLN A 187 14.56 22.69 9.85
CA GLN A 187 15.51 22.97 10.93
C GLN A 187 16.96 23.13 10.42
N ASN A 188 17.25 22.67 9.21
CA ASN A 188 18.59 22.71 8.60
C ASN A 188 18.77 23.88 7.63
N GLY A 189 17.76 24.74 7.46
CA GLY A 189 17.76 25.89 6.54
C GLY A 189 16.62 25.83 5.52
N GLU A 190 16.71 26.67 4.51
CA GLU A 190 15.71 26.82 3.46
C GLU A 190 16.03 25.95 2.24
N ILE A 191 15.01 25.33 1.68
CA ILE A 191 15.09 24.54 0.44
C ILE A 191 14.14 25.15 -0.58
N HIS A 192 14.68 25.58 -1.73
CA HIS A 192 13.92 26.19 -2.81
C HIS A 192 13.54 25.16 -3.87
N ALA A 193 12.26 25.12 -4.27
CA ALA A 193 11.71 24.18 -5.25
C ALA A 193 10.76 24.86 -6.23
N ARG A 194 10.77 24.41 -7.49
CA ARG A 194 9.75 24.82 -8.49
C ARG A 194 8.42 24.12 -8.22
N CYS A 195 8.49 22.84 -7.84
CA CYS A 195 7.34 22.01 -7.50
C CYS A 195 7.56 21.27 -6.18
N VAL A 196 6.50 21.03 -5.43
CA VAL A 196 6.51 20.23 -4.21
C VAL A 196 5.54 19.08 -4.35
N VAL A 197 6.00 17.86 -4.07
CA VAL A 197 5.18 16.67 -3.96
C VAL A 197 4.99 16.35 -2.46
N ASN A 198 3.75 16.41 -2.01
CA ASN A 198 3.41 16.07 -0.64
C ASN A 198 3.16 14.56 -0.52
N ALA A 199 4.14 13.81 -0.03
CA ALA A 199 4.09 12.38 0.25
C ALA A 199 4.23 12.08 1.75
N ALA A 200 3.80 13.01 2.61
CA ALA A 200 3.99 12.99 4.06
C ALA A 200 3.04 12.01 4.81
N GLY A 201 2.37 11.10 4.10
CA GLY A 201 1.52 10.06 4.71
C GLY A 201 0.41 10.65 5.58
N VAL A 202 0.34 10.25 6.84
CA VAL A 202 -0.69 10.73 7.79
C VAL A 202 -0.58 12.21 8.15
N TYR A 203 0.51 12.87 7.77
CA TYR A 203 0.73 14.32 7.97
C TYR A 203 0.50 15.13 6.69
N ALA A 204 -0.02 14.51 5.62
CA ALA A 204 -0.16 15.19 4.34
C ALA A 204 -1.13 16.38 4.40
N ASP A 205 -2.14 16.35 5.27
CA ASP A 205 -3.05 17.47 5.50
C ASP A 205 -2.34 18.70 6.08
N VAL A 206 -1.35 18.50 6.95
CA VAL A 206 -0.57 19.60 7.54
C VAL A 206 0.08 20.43 6.44
N PHE A 207 0.82 19.78 5.52
CA PHE A 207 1.51 20.47 4.44
C PHE A 207 0.55 21.00 3.36
N HIS A 208 -0.50 20.24 3.03
CA HIS A 208 -1.55 20.70 2.14
C HIS A 208 -2.17 22.01 2.65
N ASN A 209 -2.47 22.05 3.93
CA ASN A 209 -3.13 23.20 4.57
C ASN A 209 -2.25 24.45 4.67
N MET A 210 -0.93 24.35 4.52
CA MET A 210 -0.04 25.50 4.47
C MET A 210 -0.21 26.32 3.18
N VAL A 211 -0.48 25.66 2.05
CA VAL A 211 -0.43 26.26 0.72
C VAL A 211 -1.76 26.25 -0.05
N SER A 212 -2.79 25.59 0.47
CA SER A 212 -4.11 25.49 -0.15
C SER A 212 -5.17 26.25 0.63
N GLU A 213 -6.09 26.91 -0.07
CA GLU A 213 -7.29 27.51 0.54
C GLU A 213 -8.29 26.43 0.97
N ASN A 214 -8.40 25.36 0.19
CA ASN A 214 -9.24 24.21 0.53
C ASN A 214 -8.54 23.37 1.61
N LYS A 215 -9.04 23.47 2.84
CA LYS A 215 -8.46 22.73 3.96
C LYS A 215 -8.99 21.29 3.98
N ILE A 216 -8.11 20.37 4.26
CA ILE A 216 -8.43 18.95 4.47
C ILE A 216 -7.99 18.53 5.88
N HIS A 217 -8.55 17.43 6.37
CA HIS A 217 -8.17 16.86 7.65
C HIS A 217 -8.05 15.34 7.51
N ILE A 218 -6.94 14.79 7.97
CA ILE A 218 -6.68 13.35 8.02
C ILE A 218 -6.83 12.89 9.47
N THR A 219 -7.75 11.94 9.70
CA THR A 219 -7.85 11.25 10.99
C THR A 219 -7.17 9.89 10.87
N PRO A 220 -5.95 9.72 11.40
CA PRO A 220 -5.25 8.44 11.36
C PRO A 220 -6.04 7.37 12.13
N ARG A 221 -6.15 6.17 11.55
CA ARG A 221 -6.72 5.00 12.21
C ARG A 221 -5.64 3.94 12.36
N ARG A 222 -5.42 3.48 13.58
CA ARG A 222 -4.51 2.39 13.90
C ARG A 222 -5.28 1.07 13.89
N GLY A 223 -4.75 0.07 13.22
CA GLY A 223 -5.15 -1.32 13.35
C GLY A 223 -4.05 -2.07 14.09
N GLU A 224 -4.39 -2.95 15.00
CA GLU A 224 -3.44 -3.78 15.74
C GLU A 224 -3.37 -5.16 15.09
N TYR A 225 -2.17 -5.73 15.03
CA TYR A 225 -1.90 -7.03 14.42
C TYR A 225 -1.12 -7.90 15.39
N GLU A 226 -1.47 -9.17 15.43
CA GLU A 226 -0.64 -10.21 16.02
C GLU A 226 0.30 -10.76 14.94
N LEU A 227 1.60 -10.72 15.20
CA LEU A 227 2.62 -11.33 14.36
C LEU A 227 3.06 -12.65 14.98
N LEU A 228 2.67 -13.76 14.37
CA LEU A 228 3.06 -15.08 14.81
C LEU A 228 4.47 -15.43 14.35
N ASP A 229 5.15 -16.27 15.12
CA ASP A 229 6.46 -16.81 14.81
C ASP A 229 6.46 -17.63 13.52
N ARG A 230 7.63 -17.80 12.91
CA ARG A 230 7.83 -18.65 11.72
C ARG A 230 7.44 -20.11 11.94
N ALA A 231 7.44 -20.59 13.20
CA ALA A 231 6.93 -21.93 13.54
C ALA A 231 5.45 -22.11 13.18
N ALA A 232 4.68 -21.02 13.13
CA ALA A 232 3.32 -21.01 12.62
C ALA A 232 3.24 -20.83 11.09
N GLY A 233 4.38 -20.65 10.42
CA GLY A 233 4.45 -20.50 8.96
C GLY A 233 3.92 -21.76 8.26
N GLY A 234 3.17 -21.56 7.17
CA GLY A 234 2.55 -22.66 6.43
C GLY A 234 1.17 -23.09 6.96
N ILE A 235 0.65 -22.48 8.04
CA ILE A 235 -0.74 -22.68 8.46
C ILE A 235 -1.70 -22.20 7.36
N VAL A 236 -1.40 -21.07 6.72
CA VAL A 236 -2.11 -20.57 5.55
C VAL A 236 -1.13 -20.19 4.44
N ASP A 237 -1.51 -20.47 3.19
CA ASP A 237 -0.74 -20.07 2.00
C ASP A 237 -1.35 -18.83 1.32
N LYS A 238 -2.66 -18.74 1.32
CA LYS A 238 -3.42 -17.60 0.77
C LYS A 238 -3.61 -16.52 1.82
N THR A 239 -3.83 -15.28 1.37
CA THR A 239 -4.36 -14.23 2.25
C THR A 239 -5.85 -14.43 2.42
N ILE A 240 -6.29 -14.67 3.66
CA ILE A 240 -7.69 -14.94 3.98
C ILE A 240 -8.36 -13.69 4.50
N PHE A 241 -9.40 -13.24 3.83
CA PHE A 241 -10.27 -12.15 4.25
C PHE A 241 -11.65 -12.72 4.63
N GLN A 242 -12.29 -12.08 5.57
CA GLN A 242 -13.72 -12.27 5.80
C GLN A 242 -14.52 -11.37 4.86
N LEU A 243 -15.70 -11.81 4.46
CA LEU A 243 -16.63 -10.95 3.73
C LEU A 243 -16.95 -9.72 4.59
N PRO A 244 -16.82 -8.48 4.06
CA PRO A 244 -17.03 -7.26 4.84
C PRO A 244 -18.40 -7.25 5.52
N GLY A 245 -18.43 -7.01 6.83
CA GLY A 245 -19.64 -6.97 7.65
C GLY A 245 -20.04 -5.54 8.03
N LYS A 246 -21.06 -5.42 8.89
CA LYS A 246 -21.49 -4.12 9.43
C LYS A 246 -20.40 -3.38 10.21
N TYR A 247 -19.36 -4.10 10.66
CA TYR A 247 -18.22 -3.55 11.39
C TYR A 247 -16.99 -3.28 10.50
N GLY A 248 -17.09 -3.45 9.18
CA GLY A 248 -16.01 -3.25 8.21
C GLY A 248 -15.45 -4.54 7.66
N LYS A 249 -14.15 -4.50 7.26
CA LYS A 249 -13.51 -5.62 6.53
C LYS A 249 -13.23 -6.88 7.37
N GLY A 250 -13.39 -6.80 8.69
CA GLY A 250 -13.08 -7.91 9.59
C GLY A 250 -11.58 -8.18 9.74
N VAL A 251 -11.25 -9.20 10.54
CA VAL A 251 -9.89 -9.68 10.75
C VAL A 251 -9.46 -10.51 9.54
N LEU A 252 -8.23 -10.31 9.08
CA LEU A 252 -7.60 -11.14 8.06
C LEU A 252 -6.52 -12.03 8.66
N VAL A 253 -6.19 -13.10 7.96
CA VAL A 253 -5.03 -13.96 8.23
C VAL A 253 -4.19 -13.99 6.96
N THR A 254 -2.92 -13.60 7.04
CA THR A 254 -2.05 -13.56 5.87
C THR A 254 -0.64 -14.05 6.19
N PRO A 255 -0.03 -14.86 5.32
CA PRO A 255 1.39 -15.12 5.42
C PRO A 255 2.18 -13.85 5.08
N THR A 256 3.41 -13.76 5.55
CA THR A 256 4.39 -12.79 5.10
C THR A 256 5.38 -13.45 4.12
N VAL A 257 6.11 -12.64 3.34
CA VAL A 257 7.17 -13.17 2.48
C VAL A 257 8.30 -13.82 3.28
N HIS A 258 8.43 -13.46 4.56
CA HIS A 258 9.45 -14.00 5.47
C HIS A 258 9.01 -15.24 6.25
N GLY A 259 7.81 -15.77 6.02
CA GLY A 259 7.30 -17.01 6.62
C GLY A 259 6.60 -16.84 7.98
N ASN A 260 6.37 -15.62 8.43
CA ASN A 260 5.50 -15.33 9.57
C ASN A 260 4.02 -15.29 9.14
N ILE A 261 3.12 -15.29 10.10
CA ILE A 261 1.68 -15.06 9.89
C ILE A 261 1.27 -13.77 10.60
N LEU A 262 0.51 -12.93 9.92
CA LEU A 262 -0.16 -11.77 10.49
C LEU A 262 -1.64 -12.04 10.66
N ILE A 263 -2.19 -11.70 11.83
CA ILE A 263 -3.62 -11.76 12.15
C ILE A 263 -4.05 -10.36 12.57
N GLY A 264 -5.07 -9.81 11.96
CA GLY A 264 -5.58 -8.46 12.23
C GLY A 264 -6.20 -7.81 10.98
N PRO A 265 -6.49 -6.49 11.04
CA PRO A 265 -6.45 -5.61 12.21
C PRO A 265 -7.66 -5.80 13.13
N THR A 266 -7.48 -5.39 14.38
CA THR A 266 -8.58 -5.32 15.37
C THR A 266 -9.24 -3.96 15.34
#